data_06cb6b266a8872fa210f2d1c4e7b9942
#
_entry.id   06cb6b266a8872fa210f2d1c4e7b9942
#
_cell.length_a   1.000
_cell.length_b   1.000
_cell.length_c   1.000
_cell.angle_alpha   90.00
_cell.angle_beta   90.00
_cell.angle_gamma   90.00
#
_symmetry.space_group_name_H-M   'P 1'
#
loop_
_entity.id
_entity.type
_entity.pdbx_description
1 polymer ?
#
loop_
_entity_poly.entity_id
_entity_poly.type
_entity_poly.pdbx_seq_one_letter_code
_entity_poly.pdbx_strand_id
1 'polypeptide(L)'
;MAEELSYVLVTPHTIRKSRTGGIVARLISRTGLDLVAARMFAPSKALIEKYAANTVTESDPRHRSTQELIRKYVLEKLMPPESGSRPRVLMLVFKGDGAILKLRSTVGHIVNERTSGETIRDTYGDYVADANGNVTYFEPAVLAPPDRQSADFDLKLWAAHSDDDAGLLETAVEFPPASRVEKTLVLIKPDNFRFPNARPGGVIDLFSRTGLYIIAFKVHRMSVAQAEEFYGPVLDVLMDKSRQPTAAQARPLLEKEFGIKFTEATLTKLGELLGPIHGRENWEQIVKFMCGMKPSDCPAEKRNEPGSEKCIAICYQGVDAVRKIREVLGPTDPSKAPPGSIRREFGQTVMVNAAHASDSPENAQREMGIIKIAENNLKPLIDSWFAK
;
A
#
# COMPACT_ATOMS: atom_id res chain seq x y z
N MET A 1 22.91 15.41 -4.15
CA MET A 1 21.82 16.34 -3.74
C MET A 1 21.47 16.02 -2.31
N ALA A 2 20.97 16.99 -1.53
CA ALA A 2 20.56 16.70 -0.15
C ALA A 2 19.32 15.79 -0.14
N GLU A 3 19.22 14.90 0.85
CA GLU A 3 18.05 14.07 1.08
C GLU A 3 16.85 14.96 1.43
N GLU A 4 15.72 14.74 0.79
CA GLU A 4 14.49 15.53 0.94
C GLU A 4 13.31 14.63 1.28
N LEU A 5 12.33 15.20 1.98
CA LEU A 5 11.02 14.63 2.20
C LEU A 5 9.99 15.45 1.40
N SER A 6 9.14 14.77 0.63
CA SER A 6 8.08 15.42 -0.13
C SER A 6 6.88 14.50 -0.28
N TYR A 7 5.79 15.01 -0.84
CA TYR A 7 4.54 14.28 -0.89
C TYR A 7 3.79 14.46 -2.22
N VAL A 8 2.84 13.56 -2.44
CA VAL A 8 1.82 13.66 -3.50
C VAL A 8 0.45 13.34 -2.88
N LEU A 9 -0.53 14.21 -3.11
CA LEU A 9 -1.93 13.96 -2.77
C LEU A 9 -2.68 13.43 -3.99
N VAL A 10 -3.21 12.21 -3.89
CA VAL A 10 -4.12 11.66 -4.91
C VAL A 10 -5.51 12.20 -4.65
N THR A 11 -6.12 12.84 -5.66
CA THR A 11 -7.40 13.56 -5.52
C THR A 11 -8.60 12.63 -5.37
N PRO A 12 -9.71 13.10 -4.79
CA PRO A 12 -10.95 12.32 -4.67
C PRO A 12 -11.48 11.77 -5.99
N HIS A 13 -11.41 12.58 -7.05
CA HIS A 13 -11.82 12.19 -8.40
C HIS A 13 -11.00 11.00 -8.91
N THR A 14 -9.71 11.07 -8.76
CA THR A 14 -8.76 10.03 -9.17
C THR A 14 -8.96 8.72 -8.42
N ILE A 15 -9.21 8.81 -7.10
CA ILE A 15 -9.54 7.64 -6.28
C ILE A 15 -10.84 6.99 -6.75
N ARG A 16 -11.89 7.80 -7.02
CA ARG A 16 -13.18 7.30 -7.54
C ARG A 16 -13.05 6.62 -8.89
N LYS A 17 -12.16 7.12 -9.76
CA LYS A 17 -11.89 6.51 -11.07
C LYS A 17 -10.91 5.34 -11.00
N SER A 18 -10.58 4.84 -9.80
CA SER A 18 -9.70 3.68 -9.60
C SER A 18 -8.30 3.83 -10.22
N ARG A 19 -7.78 5.05 -10.31
CA ARG A 19 -6.48 5.37 -10.94
C ARG A 19 -5.32 5.36 -9.95
N THR A 20 -5.58 5.08 -8.67
CA THR A 20 -4.57 5.09 -7.60
C THR A 20 -3.39 4.17 -7.91
N GLY A 21 -3.66 2.97 -8.43
CA GLY A 21 -2.62 2.01 -8.77
C GLY A 21 -1.66 2.51 -9.84
N GLY A 22 -2.17 3.05 -10.94
CA GLY A 22 -1.36 3.61 -12.02
C GLY A 22 -0.48 4.79 -11.57
N ILE A 23 -0.98 5.62 -10.64
CA ILE A 23 -0.23 6.73 -10.05
C ILE A 23 0.90 6.21 -9.17
N VAL A 24 0.62 5.28 -8.25
CA VAL A 24 1.64 4.66 -7.37
C VAL A 24 2.73 3.98 -8.20
N ALA A 25 2.32 3.22 -9.25
CA ALA A 25 3.24 2.58 -10.18
C ALA A 25 4.22 3.58 -10.79
N ARG A 26 3.71 4.69 -11.32
CA ARG A 26 4.50 5.71 -12.00
C ARG A 26 5.42 6.47 -11.05
N LEU A 27 4.93 6.85 -9.85
CA LEU A 27 5.73 7.52 -8.85
C LEU A 27 6.93 6.65 -8.40
N ILE A 28 6.70 5.39 -8.04
CA ILE A 28 7.78 4.51 -7.57
C ILE A 28 8.77 4.21 -8.70
N SER A 29 8.28 3.82 -9.88
CA SER A 29 9.16 3.35 -10.96
C SER A 29 9.99 4.46 -11.61
N ARG A 30 9.47 5.70 -11.70
CA ARG A 30 10.15 6.79 -12.39
C ARG A 30 11.02 7.66 -11.50
N THR A 31 10.68 7.77 -10.22
CA THR A 31 11.45 8.64 -9.31
C THR A 31 12.61 7.91 -8.63
N GLY A 32 12.49 6.60 -8.41
CA GLY A 32 13.39 5.82 -7.60
C GLY A 32 13.42 6.24 -6.12
N LEU A 33 12.45 7.06 -5.68
CA LEU A 33 12.33 7.52 -4.31
C LEU A 33 11.74 6.42 -3.41
N ASP A 34 12.08 6.46 -2.13
CA ASP A 34 11.48 5.58 -1.14
C ASP A 34 10.10 6.11 -0.71
N LEU A 35 9.04 5.33 -0.92
CA LEU A 35 7.72 5.58 -0.33
C LEU A 35 7.80 5.21 1.16
N VAL A 36 7.87 6.22 2.03
CA VAL A 36 8.11 6.03 3.48
C VAL A 36 6.85 6.07 4.32
N ALA A 37 5.81 6.77 3.88
CA ALA A 37 4.51 6.79 4.53
C ALA A 37 3.38 6.98 3.52
N ALA A 38 2.21 6.52 3.88
CA ALA A 38 0.98 6.77 3.14
C ALA A 38 -0.21 6.75 4.10
N ARG A 39 -1.17 7.67 3.91
CA ARG A 39 -2.34 7.74 4.77
C ARG A 39 -3.56 8.25 4.00
N MET A 40 -4.71 7.61 4.23
CA MET A 40 -5.99 8.03 3.67
C MET A 40 -6.59 9.10 4.58
N PHE A 41 -6.98 10.23 4.00
CA PHE A 41 -7.62 11.36 4.67
C PHE A 41 -9.08 11.52 4.22
N ALA A 42 -9.92 11.97 5.14
CA ALA A 42 -11.20 12.62 4.91
C ALA A 42 -11.11 14.02 5.55
N PRO A 43 -10.51 14.99 4.83
CA PRO A 43 -10.04 16.23 5.42
C PRO A 43 -11.17 17.05 6.03
N SER A 44 -10.86 17.74 7.13
CA SER A 44 -11.74 18.74 7.75
C SER A 44 -11.71 20.06 7.00
N LYS A 45 -12.73 20.90 7.23
CA LYS A 45 -12.78 22.26 6.70
C LYS A 45 -11.53 23.06 7.11
N ALA A 46 -11.12 22.96 8.38
CA ALA A 46 -9.96 23.68 8.91
C ALA A 46 -8.64 23.29 8.21
N LEU A 47 -8.46 22.00 7.90
CA LEU A 47 -7.29 21.53 7.12
C LEU A 47 -7.32 22.12 5.70
N ILE A 48 -8.46 22.03 5.01
CA ILE A 48 -8.57 22.46 3.62
C ILE A 48 -8.42 23.98 3.46
N GLU A 49 -8.98 24.78 4.37
CA GLU A 49 -8.82 26.24 4.35
C GLU A 49 -7.33 26.64 4.51
N LYS A 50 -6.61 26.04 5.44
CA LYS A 50 -5.17 26.29 5.64
C LYS A 50 -4.33 25.82 4.46
N TYR A 51 -4.62 24.62 3.92
CA TYR A 51 -3.94 24.10 2.75
C TYR A 51 -4.18 24.97 1.52
N ALA A 52 -5.42 25.38 1.26
CA ALA A 52 -5.77 26.27 0.16
C ALA A 52 -5.07 27.65 0.28
N ALA A 53 -4.92 28.18 1.47
CA ALA A 53 -4.19 29.43 1.70
C ALA A 53 -2.72 29.31 1.29
N ASN A 54 -2.09 28.15 1.52
CA ASN A 54 -0.67 27.90 1.16
C ASN A 54 -0.46 27.53 -0.33
N THR A 55 -1.52 27.35 -1.14
CA THR A 55 -1.36 27.09 -2.58
C THR A 55 -1.02 28.33 -3.39
N VAL A 56 -1.09 29.52 -2.77
CA VAL A 56 -0.80 30.80 -3.41
C VAL A 56 0.30 31.51 -2.62
N THR A 57 1.53 31.38 -3.09
CA THR A 57 2.73 31.93 -2.43
C THR A 57 3.65 32.61 -3.43
N GLU A 58 4.52 33.50 -2.95
CA GLU A 58 5.54 34.16 -3.81
C GLU A 58 6.69 33.23 -4.18
N SER A 59 6.98 32.24 -3.35
CA SER A 59 8.02 31.23 -3.62
C SER A 59 7.65 30.22 -4.71
N ASP A 60 6.34 30.08 -5.02
CA ASP A 60 5.86 29.16 -6.03
C ASP A 60 6.27 29.66 -7.44
N PRO A 61 7.07 28.89 -8.20
CA PRO A 61 7.51 29.29 -9.52
C PRO A 61 6.41 29.29 -10.60
N ARG A 62 5.21 28.82 -10.28
CA ARG A 62 4.08 28.81 -11.21
C ARG A 62 3.44 30.20 -11.31
N HIS A 63 2.83 30.50 -12.47
CA HIS A 63 2.05 31.72 -12.64
C HIS A 63 0.93 31.85 -11.62
N ARG A 64 0.63 33.06 -11.19
CA ARG A 64 -0.41 33.36 -10.20
C ARG A 64 -1.77 32.78 -10.58
N SER A 65 -2.15 32.85 -11.85
CA SER A 65 -3.38 32.24 -12.37
C SER A 65 -3.46 30.73 -12.16
N THR A 66 -2.32 30.03 -12.28
CA THR A 66 -2.25 28.59 -12.02
C THR A 66 -2.37 28.29 -10.52
N GLN A 67 -1.75 29.10 -9.67
CA GLN A 67 -1.88 28.96 -8.21
C GLN A 67 -3.34 29.18 -7.77
N GLU A 68 -4.01 30.21 -8.26
CA GLU A 68 -5.43 30.47 -7.98
C GLU A 68 -6.36 29.36 -8.51
N LEU A 69 -6.05 28.77 -9.65
CA LEU A 69 -6.79 27.63 -10.18
C LEU A 69 -6.69 26.42 -9.25
N ILE A 70 -5.49 26.14 -8.70
CA ILE A 70 -5.29 25.08 -7.70
C ILE A 70 -6.05 25.39 -6.43
N ARG A 71 -5.95 26.64 -5.94
CA ARG A 71 -6.67 27.07 -4.76
C ARG A 71 -8.17 26.86 -4.88
N LYS A 72 -8.74 27.29 -6.01
CA LYS A 72 -10.16 27.08 -6.32
C LYS A 72 -10.51 25.59 -6.28
N TYR A 73 -9.70 24.76 -6.97
CA TYR A 73 -9.88 23.30 -6.99
C TYR A 73 -9.88 22.71 -5.57
N VAL A 74 -8.91 23.08 -4.74
CA VAL A 74 -8.79 22.60 -3.35
C VAL A 74 -10.05 22.93 -2.55
N LEU A 75 -10.52 24.17 -2.63
CA LEU A 75 -11.72 24.62 -1.91
C LEU A 75 -13.00 23.96 -2.42
N GLU A 76 -13.12 23.70 -3.73
CA GLU A 76 -14.34 23.11 -4.30
C GLU A 76 -14.40 21.58 -4.19
N LYS A 77 -13.25 20.89 -4.28
CA LYS A 77 -13.21 19.42 -4.45
C LYS A 77 -12.72 18.64 -3.23
N LEU A 78 -11.96 19.30 -2.33
CA LEU A 78 -11.44 18.67 -1.12
C LEU A 78 -12.21 19.10 0.13
N MET A 79 -12.99 20.18 0.05
CA MET A 79 -13.83 20.65 1.16
C MET A 79 -14.88 19.59 1.51
N PRO A 80 -15.05 19.24 2.81
CA PRO A 80 -16.13 18.33 3.21
C PRO A 80 -17.49 18.99 2.94
N PRO A 81 -18.49 18.24 2.43
CA PRO A 81 -19.85 18.75 2.32
C PRO A 81 -20.48 18.90 3.72
N GLU A 82 -21.55 19.67 3.81
CA GLU A 82 -22.31 19.82 5.06
C GLU A 82 -22.95 18.50 5.52
N SER A 83 -23.30 17.63 4.55
CA SER A 83 -23.85 16.30 4.80
C SER A 83 -23.44 15.33 3.70
N GLY A 84 -23.44 14.03 4.00
CA GLY A 84 -23.12 12.97 3.04
C GLY A 84 -21.67 12.52 3.05
N SER A 85 -21.26 11.78 2.02
CA SER A 85 -19.94 11.17 1.90
C SER A 85 -18.83 12.20 1.83
N ARG A 86 -17.83 12.06 2.71
CA ARG A 86 -16.67 12.96 2.75
C ARG A 86 -15.68 12.64 1.60
N PRO A 87 -15.03 13.67 1.01
CA PRO A 87 -13.98 13.44 0.02
C PRO A 87 -12.81 12.66 0.63
N ARG A 88 -12.30 11.66 -0.09
CA ARG A 88 -11.13 10.89 0.32
C ARG A 88 -9.91 11.37 -0.46
N VAL A 89 -8.84 11.65 0.26
CA VAL A 89 -7.54 12.06 -0.29
C VAL A 89 -6.49 11.09 0.19
N LEU A 90 -5.66 10.55 -0.70
CA LEU A 90 -4.55 9.69 -0.32
C LEU A 90 -3.26 10.51 -0.35
N MET A 91 -2.63 10.69 0.80
CA MET A 91 -1.31 11.26 0.92
C MET A 91 -0.25 10.16 0.80
N LEU A 92 0.70 10.35 -0.12
CA LEU A 92 1.88 9.50 -0.33
C LEU A 92 3.11 10.34 -0.02
N VAL A 93 3.96 9.90 0.92
CA VAL A 93 5.17 10.60 1.34
C VAL A 93 6.40 9.85 0.85
N PHE A 94 7.25 10.56 0.14
CA PHE A 94 8.46 10.05 -0.48
C PHE A 94 9.70 10.70 0.12
N LYS A 95 10.78 9.92 0.23
CA LYS A 95 12.08 10.34 0.75
C LYS A 95 13.19 9.98 -0.23
N GLY A 96 14.16 10.87 -0.39
CA GLY A 96 15.37 10.61 -1.17
C GLY A 96 15.96 11.88 -1.77
N ASP A 97 17.03 11.72 -2.53
CA ASP A 97 17.74 12.83 -3.15
C ASP A 97 16.90 13.55 -4.21
N GLY A 98 16.71 14.86 -4.03
CA GLY A 98 15.96 15.71 -4.95
C GLY A 98 14.48 15.30 -5.08
N ALA A 99 13.86 14.87 -3.99
CA ALA A 99 12.50 14.31 -4.00
C ALA A 99 11.46 15.29 -4.55
N ILE A 100 11.57 16.58 -4.21
CA ILE A 100 10.63 17.60 -4.67
C ILE A 100 10.67 17.72 -6.20
N LEU A 101 11.84 17.86 -6.77
CA LEU A 101 11.99 18.01 -8.22
C LEU A 101 11.57 16.73 -8.98
N LYS A 102 11.98 15.56 -8.50
CA LYS A 102 11.63 14.28 -9.12
C LYS A 102 10.12 14.02 -9.11
N LEU A 103 9.45 14.32 -8.01
CA LEU A 103 7.99 14.21 -7.92
C LEU A 103 7.31 15.19 -8.86
N ARG A 104 7.73 16.46 -8.87
CA ARG A 104 7.18 17.49 -9.76
C ARG A 104 7.30 17.09 -11.24
N SER A 105 8.47 16.65 -11.67
CA SER A 105 8.72 16.21 -13.06
C SER A 105 7.86 15.01 -13.44
N THR A 106 7.69 14.05 -12.51
CA THR A 106 6.84 12.88 -12.75
C THR A 106 5.34 13.23 -12.76
N VAL A 107 4.93 14.16 -11.89
CA VAL A 107 3.56 14.67 -11.83
C VAL A 107 3.19 15.47 -13.08
N GLY A 108 4.09 16.31 -13.58
CA GLY A 108 3.91 17.11 -14.79
C GLY A 108 3.26 18.48 -14.55
N HIS A 109 3.15 19.23 -15.61
CA HIS A 109 2.57 20.58 -15.61
C HIS A 109 1.05 20.57 -15.45
N ILE A 110 0.49 21.66 -14.92
CA ILE A 110 -0.97 21.82 -14.73
C ILE A 110 -1.63 22.27 -16.02
N VAL A 111 -1.05 23.25 -16.68
CA VAL A 111 -1.50 23.71 -17.99
C VAL A 111 -0.89 22.81 -19.04
N ASN A 112 -1.71 22.09 -19.76
CA ASN A 112 -1.27 21.04 -20.65
C ASN A 112 -0.79 21.57 -21.98
N GLU A 113 0.50 21.44 -22.20
CA GLU A 113 1.02 21.03 -23.50
C GLU A 113 1.13 19.51 -23.48
N ARG A 114 0.05 18.80 -23.73
CA ARG A 114 0.01 17.32 -23.76
C ARG A 114 0.85 16.82 -24.92
N THR A 115 2.13 16.56 -24.66
CA THR A 115 3.04 16.18 -25.73
C THR A 115 3.36 14.68 -25.74
N SER A 116 3.28 13.96 -24.62
CA SER A 116 3.80 12.58 -24.59
C SER A 116 3.00 11.56 -23.78
N GLY A 117 2.05 11.98 -22.94
CA GLY A 117 1.38 11.07 -22.00
C GLY A 117 2.32 10.49 -20.92
N GLU A 118 3.51 11.05 -20.75
CA GLU A 118 4.52 10.51 -19.84
C GLU A 118 4.28 10.89 -18.40
N THR A 119 3.74 12.08 -18.13
CA THR A 119 3.48 12.55 -16.78
C THR A 119 2.15 12.01 -16.24
N ILE A 120 1.97 12.10 -14.92
CA ILE A 120 0.72 11.69 -14.27
C ILE A 120 -0.43 12.56 -14.76
N ARG A 121 -0.24 13.88 -14.90
CA ARG A 121 -1.27 14.79 -15.35
C ARG A 121 -1.63 14.61 -16.80
N ASP A 122 -0.68 14.32 -17.67
CA ASP A 122 -0.95 14.00 -19.08
C ASP A 122 -1.85 12.77 -19.24
N THR A 123 -1.68 11.77 -18.37
CA THR A 123 -2.42 10.51 -18.45
C THR A 123 -3.75 10.55 -17.71
N TYR A 124 -3.78 11.15 -16.52
CA TYR A 124 -4.89 11.02 -15.57
C TYR A 124 -5.59 12.34 -15.24
N GLY A 125 -4.97 13.47 -15.57
CA GLY A 125 -5.54 14.81 -15.39
C GLY A 125 -6.39 15.23 -16.57
N ASP A 126 -7.25 16.20 -16.33
CA ASP A 126 -8.06 16.85 -17.35
C ASP A 126 -7.96 18.37 -17.19
N TYR A 127 -7.68 19.05 -18.29
CA TYR A 127 -7.64 20.51 -18.38
C TYR A 127 -8.34 20.93 -19.67
N VAL A 128 -9.46 21.62 -19.55
CA VAL A 128 -10.23 22.11 -20.69
C VAL A 128 -10.41 23.62 -20.57
N ALA A 129 -10.03 24.35 -21.60
CA ALA A 129 -10.26 25.79 -21.71
C ALA A 129 -11.18 26.10 -22.91
N ASP A 130 -11.93 27.20 -22.81
CA ASP A 130 -12.71 27.74 -23.92
C ASP A 130 -11.82 28.45 -24.95
N ALA A 131 -12.43 28.95 -26.01
CA ALA A 131 -11.73 29.69 -27.08
C ALA A 131 -11.05 30.99 -26.60
N ASN A 132 -11.45 31.50 -25.42
CA ASN A 132 -10.90 32.72 -24.80
C ASN A 132 -9.81 32.38 -23.78
N GLY A 133 -9.47 31.08 -23.58
CA GLY A 133 -8.49 30.65 -22.63
C GLY A 133 -9.03 30.49 -21.19
N ASN A 134 -10.33 30.64 -20.93
CA ASN A 134 -10.91 30.42 -19.61
C ASN A 134 -11.03 28.93 -19.34
N VAL A 135 -10.58 28.52 -18.15
CA VAL A 135 -10.65 27.10 -17.74
C VAL A 135 -12.08 26.74 -17.41
N THR A 136 -12.67 25.84 -18.19
CA THR A 136 -14.04 25.33 -18.02
C THR A 136 -14.10 24.03 -17.23
N TYR A 137 -13.04 23.22 -17.27
CA TYR A 137 -12.91 21.98 -16.50
C TYR A 137 -11.46 21.74 -16.08
N PHE A 138 -11.26 21.37 -14.82
CA PHE A 138 -9.94 21.11 -14.27
C PHE A 138 -9.96 19.99 -13.24
N GLU A 139 -9.18 18.92 -13.51
CA GLU A 139 -8.91 17.81 -12.60
C GLU A 139 -7.41 17.47 -12.66
N PRO A 140 -6.61 17.88 -11.66
CA PRO A 140 -5.15 17.74 -11.72
C PRO A 140 -4.63 16.32 -11.51
N ALA A 141 -5.50 15.35 -11.27
CA ALA A 141 -5.23 13.98 -10.85
C ALA A 141 -4.52 13.88 -9.49
N VAL A 142 -3.46 14.64 -9.29
CA VAL A 142 -2.69 14.71 -8.06
C VAL A 142 -2.25 16.16 -7.77
N LEU A 143 -2.02 16.45 -6.48
CA LEU A 143 -1.39 17.69 -6.03
C LEU A 143 -0.02 17.36 -5.44
N ALA A 144 0.97 18.19 -5.75
CA ALA A 144 2.34 18.10 -5.24
C ALA A 144 2.87 19.50 -4.97
N PRO A 145 3.73 19.67 -3.96
CA PRO A 145 4.28 20.99 -3.61
C PRO A 145 5.15 21.54 -4.74
N PRO A 146 5.12 22.86 -4.98
CA PRO A 146 5.90 23.47 -6.04
C PRO A 146 7.39 23.64 -5.68
N ASP A 147 7.70 23.75 -4.41
CA ASP A 147 9.02 24.05 -3.86
C ASP A 147 9.16 23.46 -2.45
N ARG A 148 10.37 23.65 -1.86
CA ARG A 148 10.70 23.15 -0.53
C ARG A 148 9.90 23.82 0.57
N GLN A 149 9.72 25.14 0.50
CA GLN A 149 8.99 25.87 1.54
C GLN A 149 7.55 25.38 1.65
N SER A 150 6.88 25.22 0.50
CA SER A 150 5.53 24.66 0.43
C SER A 150 5.51 23.20 0.91
N ALA A 151 6.48 22.37 0.51
CA ALA A 151 6.56 20.98 0.94
C ALA A 151 6.69 20.86 2.46
N ASP A 152 7.59 21.63 3.07
CA ASP A 152 7.84 21.61 4.51
C ASP A 152 6.61 22.09 5.32
N PHE A 153 5.95 23.15 4.85
CA PHE A 153 4.72 23.66 5.47
C PHE A 153 3.57 22.64 5.37
N ASP A 154 3.33 22.13 4.19
CA ASP A 154 2.20 21.23 3.94
C ASP A 154 2.39 19.89 4.64
N LEU A 155 3.60 19.33 4.68
CA LEU A 155 3.90 18.10 5.43
C LEU A 155 3.53 18.28 6.91
N LYS A 156 3.94 19.39 7.54
CA LYS A 156 3.60 19.70 8.94
C LYS A 156 2.10 19.91 9.14
N LEU A 157 1.45 20.62 8.20
CA LEU A 157 0.02 20.87 8.26
C LEU A 157 -0.81 19.57 8.20
N TRP A 158 -0.53 18.71 7.21
CA TRP A 158 -1.23 17.44 7.06
C TRP A 158 -0.92 16.48 8.21
N ALA A 159 0.32 16.47 8.73
CA ALA A 159 0.68 15.70 9.92
C ALA A 159 -0.07 16.14 11.16
N ALA A 160 -0.21 17.45 11.38
CA ALA A 160 -0.96 17.99 12.53
C ALA A 160 -2.45 17.60 12.54
N HIS A 161 -3.05 17.40 11.38
CA HIS A 161 -4.45 16.98 11.23
C HIS A 161 -4.62 15.45 11.04
N SER A 162 -3.54 14.68 11.00
CA SER A 162 -3.60 13.26 10.62
C SER A 162 -4.16 12.32 11.68
N ASP A 163 -4.30 12.77 12.93
CA ASP A 163 -4.95 11.99 13.99
C ASP A 163 -6.49 12.06 13.86
N ASP A 164 -7.03 13.23 13.50
CA ASP A 164 -8.48 13.48 13.47
C ASP A 164 -9.09 13.27 12.07
N ASP A 165 -8.35 13.62 11.02
CA ASP A 165 -8.85 13.67 9.64
C ASP A 165 -8.47 12.43 8.81
N ALA A 166 -7.73 11.46 9.38
CA ALA A 166 -7.18 10.36 8.60
C ALA A 166 -7.18 9.01 9.32
N GLY A 167 -6.85 7.96 8.58
CA GLY A 167 -6.70 6.59 9.10
C GLY A 167 -7.66 5.61 8.47
N LEU A 168 -8.46 4.91 9.27
CA LEU A 168 -9.48 3.98 8.82
C LEU A 168 -10.83 4.72 8.67
N LEU A 169 -11.19 5.06 7.44
CA LEU A 169 -12.29 5.95 7.10
C LEU A 169 -13.61 5.17 6.88
N GLU A 170 -14.11 4.49 7.89
CA GLU A 170 -15.28 3.60 7.79
C GLU A 170 -16.58 4.30 7.37
N THR A 171 -16.73 5.58 7.71
CA THR A 171 -17.93 6.39 7.45
C THR A 171 -17.80 7.34 6.26
N ALA A 172 -16.64 7.34 5.58
CA ALA A 172 -16.42 8.22 4.43
C ALA A 172 -17.15 7.79 3.16
N VAL A 173 -17.74 6.58 3.15
CA VAL A 173 -18.52 6.05 2.04
C VAL A 173 -19.87 5.60 2.55
N GLU A 174 -20.93 6.06 1.90
CA GLU A 174 -22.29 5.62 2.19
C GLU A 174 -22.66 4.42 1.31
N PHE A 175 -23.38 3.47 1.90
CA PHE A 175 -23.91 2.30 1.23
C PHE A 175 -25.43 2.27 1.34
N PRO A 176 -26.15 1.68 0.37
CA PRO A 176 -27.59 1.50 0.48
C PRO A 176 -27.96 0.75 1.78
N PRO A 177 -29.08 1.12 2.43
CA PRO A 177 -29.58 0.38 3.59
C PRO A 177 -29.71 -1.11 3.28
N ALA A 178 -29.49 -1.96 4.29
CA ALA A 178 -29.51 -3.43 4.19
C ALA A 178 -28.39 -4.05 3.32
N SER A 179 -27.42 -3.29 2.81
CA SER A 179 -26.24 -3.85 2.15
C SER A 179 -25.35 -4.58 3.16
N ARG A 180 -24.95 -5.81 2.82
CA ARG A 180 -23.94 -6.54 3.61
C ARG A 180 -22.55 -6.00 3.27
N VAL A 181 -22.17 -4.93 3.95
CA VAL A 181 -20.88 -4.28 3.77
C VAL A 181 -19.81 -4.98 4.62
N GLU A 182 -18.72 -5.36 3.98
CA GLU A 182 -17.58 -6.01 4.61
C GLU A 182 -16.33 -5.14 4.48
N LYS A 183 -15.38 -5.37 5.37
CA LYS A 183 -14.00 -4.86 5.27
C LYS A 183 -13.05 -6.02 5.06
N THR A 184 -12.00 -5.81 4.28
CA THR A 184 -10.95 -6.79 4.08
C THR A 184 -9.59 -6.12 4.02
N LEU A 185 -8.57 -6.79 4.56
CA LEU A 185 -7.19 -6.33 4.50
C LEU A 185 -6.48 -6.96 3.31
N VAL A 186 -5.71 -6.13 2.63
CA VAL A 186 -4.71 -6.53 1.64
C VAL A 186 -3.34 -6.06 2.09
N LEU A 187 -2.33 -6.94 2.01
CA LEU A 187 -0.93 -6.56 2.14
C LEU A 187 -0.22 -6.77 0.81
N ILE A 188 0.31 -5.69 0.23
CA ILE A 188 1.26 -5.79 -0.87
C ILE A 188 2.61 -6.14 -0.27
N LYS A 189 3.13 -7.32 -0.60
CA LYS A 189 4.24 -7.97 0.11
C LYS A 189 5.60 -7.38 -0.26
N PRO A 190 6.64 -7.61 0.56
CA PRO A 190 7.98 -7.04 0.36
C PRO A 190 8.63 -7.34 -0.99
N ASP A 191 8.31 -8.47 -1.63
CA ASP A 191 8.83 -8.84 -2.95
C ASP A 191 8.56 -7.79 -4.04
N ASN A 192 7.56 -6.92 -3.85
CA ASN A 192 7.23 -5.86 -4.79
C ASN A 192 8.13 -4.62 -4.63
N PHE A 193 8.92 -4.52 -3.55
CA PHE A 193 9.70 -3.32 -3.20
C PHE A 193 11.22 -3.53 -3.26
N ARG A 194 11.72 -4.68 -3.73
CA ARG A 194 13.16 -4.99 -3.77
C ARG A 194 13.97 -4.01 -4.64
N PHE A 195 13.34 -3.41 -5.62
CA PHE A 195 13.89 -2.34 -6.46
C PHE A 195 12.76 -1.46 -6.97
N PRO A 196 13.03 -0.19 -7.35
CA PRO A 196 12.01 0.70 -7.92
C PRO A 196 11.38 0.11 -9.18
N ASN A 197 10.07 -0.13 -9.15
CA ASN A 197 9.33 -0.74 -10.27
C ASN A 197 7.83 -0.43 -10.16
N ALA A 198 7.07 -0.81 -11.19
CA ALA A 198 5.63 -0.56 -11.27
C ALA A 198 4.76 -1.59 -10.52
N ARG A 199 5.33 -2.68 -10.00
CA ARG A 199 4.56 -3.81 -9.43
C ARG A 199 3.62 -3.43 -8.30
N PRO A 200 4.03 -2.62 -7.28
CA PRO A 200 3.11 -2.25 -6.19
C PRO A 200 1.84 -1.58 -6.70
N GLY A 201 2.00 -0.64 -7.62
CA GLY A 201 0.87 0.04 -8.24
C GLY A 201 0.06 -0.86 -9.17
N GLY A 202 0.69 -1.76 -9.92
CA GLY A 202 0.02 -2.75 -10.77
C GLY A 202 -0.87 -3.70 -9.97
N VAL A 203 -0.42 -4.12 -8.79
CA VAL A 203 -1.22 -4.94 -7.85
C VAL A 203 -2.44 -4.16 -7.37
N ILE A 204 -2.28 -2.86 -7.00
CA ILE A 204 -3.40 -2.00 -6.60
C ILE A 204 -4.39 -1.82 -7.76
N ASP A 205 -3.89 -1.64 -8.98
CA ASP A 205 -4.70 -1.46 -10.19
C ASP A 205 -5.57 -2.69 -10.46
N LEU A 206 -5.02 -3.89 -10.33
CA LEU A 206 -5.81 -5.12 -10.48
C LEU A 206 -6.91 -5.25 -9.42
N PHE A 207 -6.64 -4.88 -8.17
CA PHE A 207 -7.69 -4.85 -7.13
C PHE A 207 -8.79 -3.83 -7.43
N SER A 208 -8.52 -2.79 -8.21
CA SER A 208 -9.54 -1.80 -8.57
C SER A 208 -10.72 -2.39 -9.36
N ARG A 209 -10.51 -3.54 -10.04
CA ARG A 209 -11.54 -4.28 -10.78
C ARG A 209 -12.70 -4.76 -9.89
N THR A 210 -12.48 -4.84 -8.57
CA THR A 210 -13.51 -5.24 -7.60
C THR A 210 -14.61 -4.19 -7.41
N GLY A 211 -14.36 -2.93 -7.76
CA GLY A 211 -15.22 -1.79 -7.47
C GLY A 211 -15.34 -1.44 -5.98
N LEU A 212 -14.47 -2.00 -5.14
CA LEU A 212 -14.43 -1.72 -3.71
C LEU A 212 -13.76 -0.38 -3.42
N TYR A 213 -14.07 0.16 -2.25
CA TYR A 213 -13.53 1.45 -1.80
C TYR A 213 -12.30 1.24 -0.92
N ILE A 214 -11.21 1.94 -1.24
CA ILE A 214 -10.06 2.05 -0.33
C ILE A 214 -10.45 3.00 0.80
N ILE A 215 -10.42 2.51 2.05
CA ILE A 215 -10.76 3.29 3.25
C ILE A 215 -9.58 3.47 4.21
N ALA A 216 -8.50 2.70 4.04
CA ALA A 216 -7.22 2.93 4.71
C ALA A 216 -6.07 2.53 3.79
N PHE A 217 -4.94 3.22 3.95
CA PHE A 217 -3.72 2.96 3.21
C PHE A 217 -2.52 3.29 4.12
N LYS A 218 -1.63 2.32 4.34
CA LYS A 218 -0.51 2.47 5.27
C LYS A 218 0.74 1.80 4.71
N VAL A 219 1.87 2.50 4.69
CA VAL A 219 3.18 1.85 4.54
C VAL A 219 3.54 1.26 5.89
N HIS A 220 3.85 -0.02 5.94
CA HIS A 220 4.07 -0.74 7.18
C HIS A 220 5.33 -1.60 7.14
N ARG A 221 6.00 -1.70 8.26
CA ARG A 221 7.12 -2.62 8.51
C ARG A 221 6.76 -3.47 9.71
N MET A 222 6.43 -4.74 9.47
CA MET A 222 6.08 -5.65 10.56
C MET A 222 7.27 -5.84 11.48
N SER A 223 7.04 -5.84 12.79
CA SER A 223 7.99 -6.42 13.74
C SER A 223 7.96 -7.94 13.66
N VAL A 224 8.97 -8.61 14.23
CA VAL A 224 8.97 -10.09 14.32
C VAL A 224 7.75 -10.55 15.10
N ALA A 225 7.42 -9.92 16.23
CA ALA A 225 6.25 -10.28 17.04
C ALA A 225 4.94 -10.14 16.26
N GLN A 226 4.77 -9.06 15.50
CA GLN A 226 3.59 -8.89 14.65
C GLN A 226 3.50 -9.94 13.53
N ALA A 227 4.63 -10.27 12.89
CA ALA A 227 4.64 -11.27 11.83
C ALA A 227 4.35 -12.69 12.37
N GLU A 228 4.85 -13.02 13.55
CA GLU A 228 4.53 -14.28 14.25
C GLU A 228 3.03 -14.36 14.59
N GLU A 229 2.46 -13.31 15.16
CA GLU A 229 1.04 -13.26 15.49
C GLU A 229 0.15 -13.33 14.22
N PHE A 230 0.56 -12.62 13.15
CA PHE A 230 -0.16 -12.58 11.89
C PHE A 230 -0.22 -13.97 11.22
N TYR A 231 0.93 -14.66 11.14
CA TYR A 231 1.08 -15.96 10.49
C TYR A 231 0.97 -17.14 11.47
N GLY A 232 0.71 -16.89 12.75
CA GLY A 232 0.53 -17.95 13.77
C GLY A 232 -0.48 -19.03 13.37
N PRO A 233 -1.67 -18.69 12.84
CA PRO A 233 -2.67 -19.69 12.46
C PRO A 233 -2.24 -20.70 11.39
N VAL A 234 -1.19 -20.39 10.61
CA VAL A 234 -0.70 -21.33 9.59
C VAL A 234 0.43 -22.23 10.06
N LEU A 235 0.97 -22.02 11.27
CA LEU A 235 2.09 -22.81 11.81
C LEU A 235 1.74 -24.30 11.90
N ASP A 236 0.67 -24.64 12.62
CA ASP A 236 0.27 -26.04 12.82
C ASP A 236 -0.11 -26.71 11.49
N VAL A 237 -0.76 -25.96 10.61
CA VAL A 237 -1.11 -26.44 9.26
C VAL A 237 0.15 -26.76 8.44
N LEU A 238 1.20 -25.92 8.54
CA LEU A 238 2.47 -26.17 7.85
C LEU A 238 3.22 -27.35 8.45
N MET A 239 3.24 -27.48 9.78
CA MET A 239 3.86 -28.62 10.48
C MET A 239 3.20 -29.93 10.07
N ASP A 240 1.88 -29.98 9.98
CA ASP A 240 1.16 -31.17 9.58
C ASP A 240 1.33 -31.50 8.09
N LYS A 241 1.10 -30.52 7.21
CA LYS A 241 1.25 -30.69 5.74
C LYS A 241 2.66 -31.03 5.29
N SER A 242 3.69 -30.72 6.09
CA SER A 242 5.07 -31.03 5.78
C SER A 242 5.45 -32.48 6.02
N ARG A 243 4.65 -33.29 6.72
CA ARG A 243 5.02 -34.69 7.09
C ARG A 243 5.35 -35.55 5.85
N GLN A 244 4.40 -35.72 4.96
CA GLN A 244 4.59 -36.56 3.76
C GLN A 244 5.62 -35.98 2.78
N PRO A 245 5.57 -34.69 2.40
CA PRO A 245 6.59 -34.12 1.49
C PRO A 245 8.01 -34.20 2.04
N THR A 246 8.21 -34.00 3.35
CA THR A 246 9.55 -34.09 3.95
C THR A 246 10.08 -35.52 3.93
N ALA A 247 9.25 -36.52 4.27
CA ALA A 247 9.62 -37.92 4.18
C ALA A 247 9.97 -38.32 2.73
N ALA A 248 9.16 -37.87 1.75
CA ALA A 248 9.42 -38.14 0.34
C ALA A 248 10.73 -37.52 -0.17
N GLN A 249 11.08 -36.32 0.30
CA GLN A 249 12.35 -35.68 -0.03
C GLN A 249 13.54 -36.36 0.65
N ALA A 250 13.41 -36.77 1.90
CA ALA A 250 14.47 -37.45 2.65
C ALA A 250 14.75 -38.88 2.13
N ARG A 251 13.70 -39.58 1.66
CA ARG A 251 13.78 -40.98 1.22
C ARG A 251 14.98 -41.28 0.28
N PRO A 252 15.12 -40.65 -0.90
CA PRO A 252 16.17 -41.00 -1.83
C PRO A 252 17.58 -40.72 -1.28
N LEU A 253 17.71 -39.70 -0.40
CA LEU A 253 18.98 -39.33 0.22
C LEU A 253 19.40 -40.40 1.23
N LEU A 254 18.49 -40.78 2.13
CA LEU A 254 18.76 -41.73 3.19
C LEU A 254 18.88 -43.16 2.66
N GLU A 255 18.05 -43.59 1.69
CA GLU A 255 18.16 -44.89 1.05
C GLU A 255 19.51 -45.08 0.32
N LYS A 256 20.01 -44.01 -0.31
CA LYS A 256 21.31 -44.01 -0.97
C LYS A 256 22.44 -44.09 0.04
N GLU A 257 22.39 -43.29 1.10
CA GLU A 257 23.48 -43.22 2.09
C GLU A 257 23.63 -44.51 2.88
N PHE A 258 22.51 -45.12 3.30
CA PHE A 258 22.53 -46.34 4.12
C PHE A 258 22.50 -47.66 3.30
N GLY A 259 22.29 -47.60 1.99
CA GLY A 259 22.21 -48.79 1.14
C GLY A 259 21.00 -49.68 1.39
N ILE A 260 19.90 -49.13 1.98
CA ILE A 260 18.68 -49.87 2.38
C ILE A 260 17.44 -49.25 1.70
N LYS A 261 16.35 -50.01 1.69
CA LYS A 261 15.05 -49.50 1.23
C LYS A 261 14.11 -49.28 2.44
N PHE A 262 13.44 -48.14 2.47
CA PHE A 262 12.48 -47.86 3.53
C PHE A 262 11.11 -48.39 3.19
N THR A 263 10.46 -49.00 4.20
CA THR A 263 9.04 -49.36 4.12
C THR A 263 8.17 -48.13 4.23
N GLU A 264 6.91 -48.19 3.80
CA GLU A 264 5.95 -47.11 3.96
C GLU A 264 5.73 -46.78 5.46
N ALA A 265 5.74 -47.76 6.35
CA ALA A 265 5.67 -47.54 7.79
C ALA A 265 6.87 -46.73 8.32
N THR A 266 8.07 -47.00 7.79
CA THR A 266 9.28 -46.23 8.14
C THR A 266 9.18 -44.79 7.65
N LEU A 267 8.70 -44.60 6.42
CA LEU A 267 8.50 -43.26 5.83
C LEU A 267 7.46 -42.44 6.59
N THR A 268 6.36 -43.07 7.04
CA THR A 268 5.36 -42.41 7.88
C THR A 268 5.98 -41.89 9.17
N LYS A 269 6.74 -42.75 9.89
CA LYS A 269 7.44 -42.35 11.12
C LYS A 269 8.49 -41.24 10.88
N LEU A 270 9.22 -41.32 9.75
CA LEU A 270 10.16 -40.28 9.37
C LEU A 270 9.45 -38.95 9.13
N GLY A 271 8.30 -38.97 8.47
CA GLY A 271 7.45 -37.80 8.27
C GLY A 271 6.91 -37.21 9.57
N GLU A 272 6.48 -38.06 10.53
CA GLU A 272 6.05 -37.64 11.86
C GLU A 272 7.15 -36.93 12.65
N LEU A 273 8.41 -37.35 12.48
CA LEU A 273 9.56 -36.77 13.18
C LEU A 273 10.05 -35.48 12.49
N LEU A 274 10.30 -35.53 11.18
CA LEU A 274 10.94 -34.45 10.45
C LEU A 274 9.93 -33.38 9.96
N GLY A 275 8.70 -33.78 9.69
CA GLY A 275 7.66 -32.89 9.14
C GLY A 275 7.40 -31.65 10.00
N PRO A 276 7.17 -31.79 11.32
CA PRO A 276 6.97 -30.63 12.19
C PRO A 276 8.18 -29.69 12.24
N ILE A 277 9.40 -30.22 12.21
CA ILE A 277 10.64 -29.44 12.20
C ILE A 277 10.73 -28.64 10.90
N HIS A 278 10.55 -29.29 9.76
CA HIS A 278 10.58 -28.66 8.45
C HIS A 278 9.42 -27.66 8.26
N GLY A 279 8.22 -27.99 8.76
CA GLY A 279 7.06 -27.09 8.72
C GLY A 279 7.27 -25.82 9.54
N ARG A 280 7.91 -25.92 10.72
CA ARG A 280 8.30 -24.76 11.52
C ARG A 280 9.35 -23.92 10.82
N GLU A 281 10.37 -24.53 10.23
CA GLU A 281 11.38 -23.81 9.44
C GLU A 281 10.71 -23.04 8.27
N ASN A 282 9.77 -23.66 7.54
CA ASN A 282 9.04 -23.00 6.47
C ASN A 282 8.21 -21.81 6.99
N TRP A 283 7.61 -21.94 8.17
CA TRP A 283 6.89 -20.84 8.81
C TRP A 283 7.84 -19.71 9.23
N GLU A 284 9.00 -20.00 9.80
CA GLU A 284 10.01 -18.99 10.14
C GLU A 284 10.52 -18.25 8.90
N GLN A 285 10.62 -18.94 7.76
CA GLN A 285 10.96 -18.29 6.48
C GLN A 285 9.85 -17.33 6.01
N ILE A 286 8.57 -17.62 6.25
CA ILE A 286 7.47 -16.70 5.97
C ILE A 286 7.58 -15.46 6.85
N VAL A 287 7.83 -15.62 8.14
CA VAL A 287 8.02 -14.50 9.08
C VAL A 287 9.21 -13.65 8.62
N LYS A 288 10.37 -14.28 8.35
CA LYS A 288 11.55 -13.59 7.83
C LYS A 288 11.27 -12.83 6.54
N PHE A 289 10.54 -13.42 5.60
CA PHE A 289 10.18 -12.77 4.34
C PHE A 289 9.35 -11.50 4.56
N MET A 290 8.50 -11.45 5.58
CA MET A 290 7.62 -10.32 5.87
C MET A 290 8.25 -9.23 6.72
N CYS A 291 9.19 -9.56 7.62
CA CYS A 291 9.80 -8.60 8.54
C CYS A 291 11.33 -8.48 8.44
N GLY A 292 12.01 -9.39 7.71
CA GLY A 292 13.45 -9.36 7.49
C GLY A 292 14.27 -10.25 8.41
N MET A 293 13.68 -10.83 9.47
CA MET A 293 14.39 -11.65 10.46
C MET A 293 13.57 -12.88 10.86
N LYS A 294 14.22 -14.03 11.09
CA LYS A 294 13.55 -15.20 11.64
C LYS A 294 13.24 -15.00 13.12
N PRO A 295 12.16 -15.60 13.64
CA PRO A 295 11.87 -15.62 15.07
C PRO A 295 13.02 -16.19 15.93
N SER A 296 13.62 -17.31 15.46
CA SER A 296 14.74 -17.97 16.13
C SER A 296 16.02 -17.12 16.20
N ASP A 297 16.21 -16.20 15.25
CA ASP A 297 17.40 -15.33 15.15
C ASP A 297 17.19 -13.97 15.85
N CYS A 298 15.95 -13.66 16.29
CA CYS A 298 15.59 -12.35 16.81
C CYS A 298 15.88 -12.22 18.30
N PRO A 299 16.75 -11.28 18.73
CA PRO A 299 16.91 -10.95 20.14
C PRO A 299 15.60 -10.49 20.77
N ALA A 300 15.37 -10.86 22.04
CA ALA A 300 14.12 -10.59 22.74
C ALA A 300 13.75 -9.09 22.76
N GLU A 301 14.75 -8.22 22.96
CA GLU A 301 14.60 -6.76 22.98
C GLU A 301 14.19 -6.16 21.63
N LYS A 302 14.49 -6.83 20.52
CA LYS A 302 14.17 -6.34 19.15
C LYS A 302 12.87 -6.88 18.58
N ARG A 303 12.21 -7.81 19.26
CA ARG A 303 11.00 -8.48 18.72
C ARG A 303 9.87 -7.54 18.35
N ASN A 304 9.77 -6.39 19.03
CA ASN A 304 8.73 -5.38 18.80
C ASN A 304 9.19 -4.20 17.94
N GLU A 305 10.47 -4.14 17.56
CA GLU A 305 10.97 -3.09 16.68
C GLU A 305 10.48 -3.30 15.23
N PRO A 306 10.24 -2.22 14.47
CA PRO A 306 9.90 -2.34 13.04
C PRO A 306 10.99 -3.11 12.28
N GLY A 307 10.58 -4.10 11.49
CA GLY A 307 11.50 -4.89 10.68
C GLY A 307 12.10 -4.12 9.50
N SER A 308 13.03 -4.74 8.80
CA SER A 308 13.68 -4.16 7.62
C SER A 308 12.77 -4.15 6.38
N GLU A 309 11.87 -5.13 6.28
CA GLU A 309 11.03 -5.32 5.12
C GLU A 309 9.79 -4.41 5.14
N LYS A 310 9.44 -3.87 3.97
CA LYS A 310 8.31 -2.95 3.77
C LYS A 310 7.15 -3.65 3.07
N CYS A 311 5.94 -3.40 3.54
CA CYS A 311 4.70 -3.73 2.84
C CYS A 311 3.77 -2.51 2.77
N ILE A 312 2.79 -2.56 1.87
CA ILE A 312 1.66 -1.62 1.88
C ILE A 312 0.43 -2.38 2.37
N ALA A 313 -0.19 -1.87 3.42
CA ALA A 313 -1.45 -2.34 3.95
C ALA A 313 -2.60 -1.47 3.43
N ILE A 314 -3.62 -2.09 2.86
CA ILE A 314 -4.79 -1.42 2.31
C ILE A 314 -6.04 -2.08 2.87
N CYS A 315 -6.93 -1.28 3.46
CA CYS A 315 -8.27 -1.75 3.82
C CYS A 315 -9.26 -1.38 2.71
N TYR A 316 -9.93 -2.39 2.17
CA TYR A 316 -11.01 -2.26 1.21
C TYR A 316 -12.36 -2.46 1.91
N GLN A 317 -13.37 -1.69 1.50
CA GLN A 317 -14.73 -1.77 2.02
C GLN A 317 -15.75 -1.86 0.87
N GLY A 318 -16.77 -2.66 1.05
CA GLY A 318 -17.89 -2.77 0.13
C GLY A 318 -18.64 -4.11 0.24
N VAL A 319 -19.61 -4.32 -0.63
CA VAL A 319 -20.39 -5.56 -0.63
C VAL A 319 -19.53 -6.73 -1.11
N ASP A 320 -19.53 -7.84 -0.37
CA ASP A 320 -18.75 -9.06 -0.63
C ASP A 320 -17.23 -8.79 -0.75
N ALA A 321 -16.69 -7.91 0.08
CA ALA A 321 -15.32 -7.44 -0.09
C ALA A 321 -14.29 -8.58 0.00
N VAL A 322 -14.43 -9.49 0.95
CA VAL A 322 -13.51 -10.62 1.13
C VAL A 322 -13.49 -11.49 -0.13
N ARG A 323 -14.67 -11.92 -0.61
CA ARG A 323 -14.79 -12.79 -1.79
C ARG A 323 -14.19 -12.14 -3.03
N LYS A 324 -14.57 -10.89 -3.34
CA LYS A 324 -14.10 -10.16 -4.52
C LYS A 324 -12.59 -9.97 -4.55
N ILE A 325 -11.99 -9.60 -3.42
CA ILE A 325 -10.53 -9.43 -3.32
C ILE A 325 -9.81 -10.75 -3.54
N ARG A 326 -10.31 -11.85 -2.95
CA ARG A 326 -9.71 -13.18 -3.11
C ARG A 326 -9.82 -13.73 -4.53
N GLU A 327 -10.92 -13.47 -5.23
CA GLU A 327 -11.09 -13.82 -6.65
C GLU A 327 -10.05 -13.14 -7.53
N VAL A 328 -9.85 -11.84 -7.35
CA VAL A 328 -8.83 -11.07 -8.11
C VAL A 328 -7.41 -11.49 -7.71
N LEU A 329 -7.18 -11.82 -6.44
CA LEU A 329 -5.87 -12.26 -5.96
C LEU A 329 -5.46 -13.63 -6.54
N GLY A 330 -6.38 -14.58 -6.61
CA GLY A 330 -6.13 -15.97 -7.01
C GLY A 330 -5.59 -16.86 -5.87
N PRO A 331 -5.47 -18.19 -6.10
CA PRO A 331 -4.98 -19.16 -5.13
C PRO A 331 -3.51 -18.88 -4.74
N THR A 332 -3.09 -19.43 -3.57
CA THR A 332 -1.76 -19.17 -2.99
C THR A 332 -0.61 -19.57 -3.91
N ASP A 333 -0.78 -20.66 -4.64
CA ASP A 333 0.19 -21.14 -5.62
C ASP A 333 0.00 -20.43 -6.97
N PRO A 334 0.96 -19.59 -7.43
CA PRO A 334 0.84 -18.88 -8.70
C PRO A 334 0.70 -19.78 -9.91
N SER A 335 1.24 -21.01 -9.86
CA SER A 335 1.14 -21.98 -10.97
C SER A 335 -0.30 -22.47 -11.21
N LYS A 336 -1.12 -22.41 -10.17
CA LYS A 336 -2.56 -22.80 -10.18
C LYS A 336 -3.48 -21.60 -10.33
N ALA A 337 -2.94 -20.39 -10.37
CA ALA A 337 -3.73 -19.17 -10.44
C ALA A 337 -4.21 -18.93 -11.89
N PRO A 338 -5.47 -18.52 -12.08
CA PRO A 338 -6.02 -18.25 -13.39
C PRO A 338 -5.35 -17.01 -14.03
N PRO A 339 -5.24 -16.94 -15.36
CA PRO A 339 -4.76 -15.76 -16.07
C PRO A 339 -5.52 -14.49 -15.64
N GLY A 340 -4.81 -13.37 -15.50
CA GLY A 340 -5.35 -12.09 -15.06
C GLY A 340 -5.58 -11.94 -13.57
N SER A 341 -5.29 -12.98 -12.75
CA SER A 341 -5.21 -12.84 -11.30
C SER A 341 -3.85 -12.30 -10.86
N ILE A 342 -3.81 -11.61 -9.72
CA ILE A 342 -2.59 -10.97 -9.22
C ILE A 342 -1.46 -11.98 -9.03
N ARG A 343 -1.75 -13.14 -8.45
CA ARG A 343 -0.72 -14.15 -8.20
C ARG A 343 -0.21 -14.80 -9.48
N ARG A 344 -1.04 -14.88 -10.52
CA ARG A 344 -0.58 -15.35 -11.85
C ARG A 344 0.35 -14.35 -12.52
N GLU A 345 0.01 -13.05 -12.43
CA GLU A 345 0.77 -12.00 -13.11
C GLU A 345 2.07 -11.64 -12.38
N PHE A 346 2.05 -11.61 -11.05
CA PHE A 346 3.15 -11.08 -10.24
C PHE A 346 3.83 -12.12 -9.35
N GLY A 347 3.21 -13.28 -9.11
CA GLY A 347 3.77 -14.32 -8.25
C GLY A 347 4.80 -15.19 -8.95
N GLN A 348 5.73 -15.74 -8.19
CA GLN A 348 6.78 -16.65 -8.64
C GLN A 348 6.68 -18.00 -7.93
N THR A 349 6.47 -17.98 -6.62
CA THR A 349 6.36 -19.16 -5.75
C THR A 349 5.22 -18.98 -4.76
N VAL A 350 4.91 -20.02 -3.98
CA VAL A 350 3.92 -19.95 -2.90
C VAL A 350 4.27 -18.86 -1.87
N MET A 351 5.55 -18.55 -1.66
CA MET A 351 6.00 -17.49 -0.74
C MET A 351 6.05 -16.12 -1.42
N VAL A 352 6.69 -16.05 -2.59
CA VAL A 352 6.84 -14.84 -3.41
C VAL A 352 5.63 -14.75 -4.33
N ASN A 353 4.49 -14.28 -3.81
CA ASN A 353 3.20 -14.31 -4.51
C ASN A 353 2.43 -12.97 -4.48
N ALA A 354 3.18 -11.88 -4.43
CA ALA A 354 2.77 -10.49 -4.60
C ALA A 354 1.93 -9.90 -3.45
N ALA A 355 0.86 -10.56 -3.03
CA ALA A 355 -0.03 -10.02 -2.02
C ALA A 355 -0.64 -11.09 -1.11
N HIS A 356 -1.00 -10.66 0.10
CA HIS A 356 -1.89 -11.35 1.03
C HIS A 356 -3.25 -10.66 1.02
N ALA A 357 -4.31 -11.42 1.23
CA ALA A 357 -5.64 -10.92 1.52
C ALA A 357 -6.31 -11.81 2.58
N SER A 358 -7.04 -11.18 3.49
CA SER A 358 -7.81 -11.88 4.52
C SER A 358 -8.81 -12.86 3.88
N ASP A 359 -9.04 -13.99 4.52
CA ASP A 359 -9.89 -15.07 3.99
C ASP A 359 -11.30 -15.07 4.58
N SER A 360 -11.52 -14.31 5.64
CA SER A 360 -12.83 -14.08 6.24
C SER A 360 -12.93 -12.69 6.85
N PRO A 361 -14.14 -12.17 7.15
CA PRO A 361 -14.32 -10.91 7.88
C PRO A 361 -13.66 -10.92 9.27
N GLU A 362 -13.71 -12.05 9.98
CA GLU A 362 -13.14 -12.23 11.31
C GLU A 362 -11.60 -12.15 11.24
N ASN A 363 -10.99 -12.85 10.28
CA ASN A 363 -9.56 -12.77 10.03
C ASN A 363 -9.14 -11.37 9.55
N ALA A 364 -9.95 -10.69 8.75
CA ALA A 364 -9.70 -9.31 8.37
C ALA A 364 -9.64 -8.39 9.59
N GLN A 365 -10.57 -8.53 10.53
CA GLN A 365 -10.57 -7.74 11.75
C GLN A 365 -9.33 -8.03 12.63
N ARG A 366 -9.00 -9.32 12.82
CA ARG A 366 -7.80 -9.76 13.56
C ARG A 366 -6.53 -9.19 12.93
N GLU A 367 -6.36 -9.38 11.63
CA GLU A 367 -5.17 -8.96 10.88
C GLU A 367 -5.01 -7.44 10.86
N MET A 368 -6.09 -6.68 10.68
CA MET A 368 -6.09 -5.21 10.80
C MET A 368 -5.68 -4.73 12.18
N GLY A 369 -6.09 -5.46 13.25
CA GLY A 369 -5.70 -5.19 14.63
C GLY A 369 -4.19 -5.41 14.85
N ILE A 370 -3.63 -6.52 14.36
CA ILE A 370 -2.20 -6.85 14.50
C ILE A 370 -1.31 -5.78 13.84
N ILE A 371 -1.62 -5.39 12.60
CA ILE A 371 -0.85 -4.37 11.88
C ILE A 371 -1.21 -2.95 12.30
N LYS A 372 -2.20 -2.79 13.18
CA LYS A 372 -2.68 -1.50 13.66
C LYS A 372 -2.97 -0.54 12.51
N ILE A 373 -3.85 -0.96 11.58
CA ILE A 373 -4.10 -0.22 10.31
C ILE A 373 -4.55 1.23 10.53
N ALA A 374 -5.26 1.50 11.63
CA ALA A 374 -5.73 2.84 11.98
C ALA A 374 -4.65 3.71 12.63
N GLU A 375 -3.58 3.10 13.20
CA GLU A 375 -2.52 3.82 13.91
C GLU A 375 -1.81 4.80 12.99
N ASN A 376 -1.54 6.00 13.53
CA ASN A 376 -0.87 7.07 12.81
C ASN A 376 0.66 6.88 12.85
N ASN A 377 1.24 6.45 11.75
CA ASN A 377 2.70 6.40 11.56
C ASN A 377 3.23 7.56 10.68
N LEU A 378 2.33 8.38 10.12
CA LEU A 378 2.68 9.54 9.31
C LEU A 378 3.24 10.67 10.17
N LYS A 379 2.50 11.06 11.23
CA LYS A 379 2.89 12.17 12.10
C LYS A 379 4.23 11.96 12.78
N PRO A 380 4.49 10.82 13.47
CA PRO A 380 5.80 10.57 14.08
C PRO A 380 6.96 10.60 13.08
N LEU A 381 6.75 10.14 11.85
CA LEU A 381 7.77 10.19 10.80
C LEU A 381 8.10 11.64 10.42
N ILE A 382 7.06 12.47 10.20
CA ILE A 382 7.23 13.87 9.82
C ILE A 382 7.85 14.68 10.97
N ASP A 383 7.35 14.50 12.20
CA ASP A 383 7.89 15.17 13.39
C ASP A 383 9.38 14.83 13.59
N SER A 384 9.75 13.55 13.47
CA SER A 384 11.15 13.11 13.54
C SER A 384 12.02 13.67 12.42
N TRP A 385 11.47 13.89 11.22
CA TRP A 385 12.19 14.49 10.10
C TRP A 385 12.56 15.94 10.37
N PHE A 386 11.63 16.72 10.91
CA PHE A 386 11.84 18.15 11.19
C PHE A 386 12.47 18.45 12.55
N ALA A 387 12.64 17.45 13.41
CA ALA A 387 13.37 17.59 14.68
C ALA A 387 14.91 17.49 14.50
N LYS A 388 15.38 17.07 13.34
CA LYS A 388 16.81 17.00 12.97
C LYS A 388 17.33 18.35 12.49
#